data_f83f2d7d8b948bfbfcdc909b0864003f
#
_entry.id   f83f2d7d8b948bfbfcdc909b0864003f
#
_cell.length_a   1.000
_cell.length_b   1.000
_cell.length_c   1.000
_cell.angle_alpha   90.00
_cell.angle_beta   90.00
_cell.angle_gamma   90.00
#
_symmetry.space_group_name_H-M   'P 1'
#
loop_
_entity.id
_entity.type
_entity.pdbx_description
1 polymer ?
#
loop_
_entity_poly.entity_id
_entity_poly.type
_entity_poly.pdbx_seq_one_letter_code
_entity_poly.pdbx_strand_id
1 'polypeptide(L)'
;MIEEFEPQIDDYKGKGLEKNAVGLVSSVIIGLASTAPAFSLAATIGWLAVETGNQSLSVILIAFIPMAMVAFAYRELNRVIPDCGTTFTWATKAFTPHIGWMGGWGLAISGIIFVANAADIVGIYTIDLYAQIAGIDPEPLLDNKFLVMGIALLFIAVMTWVNYRGIEGSARMQYVLVGIQFTVLIVVGAMALYAAFNGTGLEGAKTPAKTWFNPFAIGDLEAFVQGILLAIFIYWGWDTVLAINEETKDSEKTPGRAALISTVLLLGIYVFFTMAMIAYAGTGRSGLGSPKNADDIFTVIAEPLLGSWGAVILIGVVLISAAASLQTTIMPTARGTLAMAVYKALPNKFGHVNRFQAPSFSTLMMGVVGASFYVGFKLISDNILQDTILSIGLAIAFYYGITAFAAAWYFRKDAFLSVRDFFVLFFMPLLGGLTLTAVFFKSAADMLDPDYGYTTLFGVGGVFVMGIGSLLIGVVFMYLWQWKSPPFFRGETLHRDTPVLVPEE
;
A
#
# COMPACT_ATOMS: atom_id res chain seq x y z
N MET A 1 -13.91 19.49 39.53
CA MET A 1 -13.75 20.59 38.57
C MET A 1 -12.77 20.09 37.55
N ILE A 2 -13.28 19.57 36.44
CA ILE A 2 -12.48 19.24 35.28
C ILE A 2 -12.58 20.51 34.44
N GLU A 3 -11.50 21.28 34.38
CA GLU A 3 -11.40 22.40 33.43
C GLU A 3 -11.60 21.86 32.06
N GLU A 4 -12.69 22.23 31.41
CA GLU A 4 -12.92 22.08 29.98
C GLU A 4 -11.87 22.94 29.27
N PHE A 5 -10.79 22.29 28.82
CA PHE A 5 -9.87 22.87 27.86
C PHE A 5 -10.59 22.88 26.51
N GLU A 6 -11.28 23.97 26.19
CA GLU A 6 -11.66 24.30 24.81
C GLU A 6 -10.39 24.81 24.12
N PRO A 7 -9.77 24.03 23.22
CA PRO A 7 -8.73 24.57 22.37
C PRO A 7 -9.44 25.49 21.37
N GLN A 8 -9.24 26.79 21.52
CA GLN A 8 -9.59 27.74 20.46
C GLN A 8 -8.75 27.36 19.23
N ILE A 9 -9.37 27.31 18.04
CA ILE A 9 -8.73 26.97 16.76
C ILE A 9 -7.55 27.90 16.46
N ASP A 10 -7.52 29.09 17.02
CA ASP A 10 -6.45 30.11 16.89
C ASP A 10 -5.10 29.72 17.54
N ASP A 11 -5.05 28.71 18.42
CA ASP A 11 -3.81 28.26 19.05
C ASP A 11 -3.06 27.15 18.26
N TYR A 12 -3.67 26.57 17.24
CA TYR A 12 -3.04 25.52 16.43
C TYR A 12 -2.29 26.09 15.21
N LYS A 13 -1.09 26.59 15.43
CA LYS A 13 -0.09 26.85 14.38
C LYS A 13 0.45 25.53 13.83
N GLY A 14 -0.36 24.78 13.06
CA GLY A 14 -0.04 23.47 12.53
C GLY A 14 -0.14 22.31 13.52
N LYS A 15 0.03 21.07 13.07
CA LYS A 15 -0.07 19.84 13.89
C LYS A 15 1.24 19.45 14.60
N GLY A 16 2.24 20.34 14.63
CA GLY A 16 3.54 20.12 15.30
C GLY A 16 4.52 19.23 14.51
N LEU A 17 4.22 18.94 13.23
CA LEU A 17 5.09 18.19 12.32
C LEU A 17 6.25 19.06 11.82
N GLU A 18 7.33 18.41 11.33
CA GLU A 18 8.53 19.08 10.85
C GLU A 18 8.30 19.78 9.51
N LYS A 19 8.41 21.12 9.48
CA LYS A 19 8.15 21.90 8.27
C LYS A 19 9.28 21.75 7.25
N ASN A 20 8.91 21.66 5.95
CA ASN A 20 9.87 21.73 4.84
C ASN A 20 11.00 20.68 4.89
N ALA A 21 10.78 19.56 5.60
CA ALA A 21 11.76 18.48 5.76
C ALA A 21 12.06 17.75 4.44
N VAL A 22 11.07 17.62 3.55
CA VAL A 22 11.20 16.87 2.29
C VAL A 22 10.91 17.72 1.06
N GLY A 23 11.75 17.59 0.02
CA GLY A 23 11.55 18.19 -1.30
C GLY A 23 10.97 17.19 -2.31
N LEU A 24 10.79 17.62 -3.56
CA LEU A 24 10.19 16.80 -4.62
C LEU A 24 10.90 15.45 -4.82
N VAL A 25 12.22 15.43 -4.91
CA VAL A 25 12.98 14.19 -5.14
C VAL A 25 12.83 13.24 -3.95
N SER A 26 12.95 13.75 -2.71
CA SER A 26 12.73 12.96 -1.50
C SER A 26 11.31 12.39 -1.45
N SER A 27 10.30 13.19 -1.82
CA SER A 27 8.91 12.74 -1.87
C SER A 27 8.72 11.63 -2.90
N VAL A 28 9.27 11.74 -4.12
CA VAL A 28 9.23 10.68 -5.12
C VAL A 28 9.87 9.40 -4.60
N ILE A 29 11.05 9.50 -3.99
CA ILE A 29 11.75 8.34 -3.40
C ILE A 29 10.94 7.70 -2.28
N ILE A 30 10.32 8.48 -1.40
CA ILE A 30 9.43 7.95 -0.34
C ILE A 30 8.21 7.24 -0.95
N GLY A 31 7.60 7.82 -1.99
CA GLY A 31 6.50 7.19 -2.71
C GLY A 31 6.89 5.85 -3.34
N LEU A 32 8.06 5.78 -3.99
CA LEU A 32 8.60 4.53 -4.56
C LEU A 32 8.97 3.52 -3.47
N ALA A 33 9.56 3.96 -2.37
CA ALA A 33 9.91 3.10 -1.23
C ALA A 33 8.66 2.50 -0.58
N SER A 34 7.59 3.28 -0.46
CA SER A 34 6.33 2.84 0.14
C SER A 34 5.64 1.75 -0.68
N THR A 35 5.74 1.82 -2.01
CA THR A 35 5.21 0.77 -2.88
C THR A 35 6.08 -0.48 -2.93
N ALA A 36 7.33 -0.42 -2.43
CA ALA A 36 8.27 -1.54 -2.33
C ALA A 36 8.36 -2.38 -3.61
N PRO A 37 8.84 -1.85 -4.75
CA PRO A 37 8.66 -2.51 -6.04
C PRO A 37 9.27 -3.92 -6.12
N ALA A 38 10.40 -4.18 -5.48
CA ALA A 38 11.01 -5.51 -5.50
C ALA A 38 10.19 -6.52 -4.67
N PHE A 39 9.75 -6.12 -3.46
CA PHE A 39 8.88 -6.94 -2.63
C PHE A 39 7.52 -7.17 -3.30
N SER A 40 6.86 -6.11 -3.77
CA SER A 40 5.54 -6.19 -4.39
C SER A 40 5.53 -7.14 -5.60
N LEU A 41 6.57 -7.08 -6.44
CA LEU A 41 6.72 -8.01 -7.56
C LEU A 41 7.01 -9.45 -7.10
N ALA A 42 7.88 -9.63 -6.11
CA ALA A 42 8.18 -10.96 -5.56
C ALA A 42 6.93 -11.64 -5.00
N ALA A 43 6.12 -10.87 -4.26
CA ALA A 43 4.91 -11.37 -3.61
C ALA A 43 3.71 -11.58 -4.55
N THR A 44 3.72 -11.01 -5.76
CA THR A 44 2.50 -11.00 -6.61
C THR A 44 2.65 -11.57 -8.00
N ILE A 45 3.83 -11.54 -8.62
CA ILE A 45 4.00 -12.01 -10.02
C ILE A 45 3.62 -13.49 -10.18
N GLY A 46 3.98 -14.33 -9.21
CA GLY A 46 3.62 -15.75 -9.23
C GLY A 46 2.10 -15.93 -9.22
N TRP A 47 1.42 -15.28 -8.30
CA TRP A 47 -0.04 -15.34 -8.20
C TRP A 47 -0.73 -14.72 -9.42
N LEU A 48 -0.26 -13.59 -9.93
CA LEU A 48 -0.75 -13.02 -11.19
C LEU A 48 -0.62 -14.02 -12.34
N ALA A 49 0.51 -14.75 -12.42
CA ALA A 49 0.71 -15.73 -13.47
C ALA A 49 -0.16 -16.99 -13.29
N VAL A 50 -0.45 -17.38 -12.04
CA VAL A 50 -1.41 -18.48 -11.75
C VAL A 50 -2.80 -18.11 -12.22
N GLU A 51 -3.29 -16.91 -11.86
CA GLU A 51 -4.65 -16.46 -12.16
C GLU A 51 -4.83 -16.09 -13.64
N THR A 52 -3.87 -15.35 -14.20
CA THR A 52 -4.08 -14.69 -15.51
C THR A 52 -3.07 -15.10 -16.60
N GLY A 53 -2.13 -15.98 -16.27
CA GLY A 53 -1.15 -16.47 -17.21
C GLY A 53 -0.33 -15.37 -17.89
N ASN A 54 -0.15 -15.47 -19.19
CA ASN A 54 0.56 -14.45 -19.97
C ASN A 54 -0.13 -13.08 -19.97
N GLN A 55 -1.43 -13.02 -19.67
CA GLN A 55 -2.24 -11.80 -19.60
C GLN A 55 -2.00 -10.96 -18.33
N SER A 56 -1.15 -11.41 -17.42
CA SER A 56 -0.71 -10.63 -16.23
C SER A 56 -0.25 -9.21 -16.63
N LEU A 57 0.40 -9.04 -17.78
CA LEU A 57 0.76 -7.72 -18.30
C LEU A 57 -0.44 -6.83 -18.59
N SER A 58 -1.49 -7.39 -19.20
CA SER A 58 -2.72 -6.63 -19.49
C SER A 58 -3.43 -6.23 -18.21
N VAL A 59 -3.42 -7.09 -17.19
CA VAL A 59 -4.01 -6.81 -15.87
C VAL A 59 -3.27 -5.66 -15.18
N ILE A 60 -1.94 -5.67 -15.16
CA ILE A 60 -1.13 -4.57 -14.60
C ILE A 60 -1.45 -3.24 -15.30
N LEU A 61 -1.55 -3.23 -16.64
CA LEU A 61 -1.88 -2.03 -17.40
C LEU A 61 -3.31 -1.53 -17.13
N ILE A 62 -4.28 -2.44 -17.02
CA ILE A 62 -5.67 -2.07 -16.75
C ILE A 62 -5.83 -1.54 -15.33
N ALA A 63 -5.22 -2.19 -14.34
CA ALA A 63 -5.24 -1.73 -12.95
C ALA A 63 -4.58 -0.36 -12.77
N PHE A 64 -3.58 -0.01 -13.59
CA PHE A 64 -2.97 1.31 -13.58
C PHE A 64 -3.97 2.42 -13.89
N ILE A 65 -4.95 2.19 -14.77
CA ILE A 65 -5.90 3.22 -15.21
C ILE A 65 -6.67 3.82 -14.02
N PRO A 66 -7.43 3.05 -13.22
CA PRO A 66 -8.12 3.62 -12.05
C PRO A 66 -7.14 4.17 -11.01
N MET A 67 -5.96 3.56 -10.83
CA MET A 67 -4.95 4.07 -9.90
C MET A 67 -4.42 5.45 -10.32
N ALA A 68 -4.13 5.66 -11.60
CA ALA A 68 -3.75 6.96 -12.14
C ALA A 68 -4.88 7.99 -12.00
N MET A 69 -6.13 7.61 -12.28
CA MET A 69 -7.30 8.48 -12.11
C MET A 69 -7.45 8.93 -10.66
N VAL A 70 -7.24 8.02 -9.70
CA VAL A 70 -7.26 8.34 -8.27
C VAL A 70 -6.07 9.22 -7.88
N ALA A 71 -4.88 9.00 -8.45
CA ALA A 71 -3.72 9.85 -8.20
C ALA A 71 -3.97 11.30 -8.64
N PHE A 72 -4.69 11.53 -9.74
CA PHE A 72 -5.16 12.87 -10.12
C PHE A 72 -6.14 13.45 -9.10
N ALA A 73 -7.08 12.67 -8.59
CA ALA A 73 -8.02 13.10 -7.55
C ALA A 73 -7.26 13.56 -6.28
N TYR A 74 -6.32 12.74 -5.81
CA TYR A 74 -5.46 13.06 -4.66
C TYR A 74 -4.66 14.35 -4.88
N ARG A 75 -4.05 14.51 -6.07
CA ARG A 75 -3.30 15.72 -6.42
C ARG A 75 -4.16 16.98 -6.33
N GLU A 76 -5.36 16.96 -6.90
CA GLU A 76 -6.23 18.14 -6.93
C GLU A 76 -6.82 18.43 -5.54
N LEU A 77 -7.18 17.40 -4.76
CA LEU A 77 -7.60 17.60 -3.37
C LEU A 77 -6.47 18.16 -2.51
N ASN A 78 -5.26 17.62 -2.62
CA ASN A 78 -4.10 18.12 -1.88
C ASN A 78 -3.76 19.58 -2.22
N ARG A 79 -3.97 20.01 -3.49
CA ARG A 79 -3.71 21.38 -3.91
C ARG A 79 -4.56 22.41 -3.17
N VAL A 80 -5.76 22.05 -2.76
CA VAL A 80 -6.69 22.97 -2.07
C VAL A 80 -6.86 22.62 -0.58
N ILE A 81 -6.53 21.41 -0.19
CA ILE A 81 -6.63 20.92 1.18
C ILE A 81 -5.37 20.10 1.49
N PRO A 82 -4.20 20.74 1.68
CA PRO A 82 -2.95 20.06 2.02
C PRO A 82 -2.92 19.65 3.49
N ASP A 83 -3.71 18.64 3.85
CA ASP A 83 -3.88 18.11 5.20
C ASP A 83 -3.41 16.64 5.27
N CYS A 84 -2.57 16.28 6.24
CA CYS A 84 -2.00 14.94 6.38
C CYS A 84 -3.05 13.84 6.69
N GLY A 85 -4.26 14.23 7.05
CA GLY A 85 -5.39 13.30 7.20
C GLY A 85 -5.90 12.73 5.89
N THR A 86 -5.50 13.32 4.74
CA THR A 86 -5.82 12.86 3.38
C THR A 86 -7.29 12.45 3.22
N THR A 87 -7.58 11.19 2.92
CA THR A 87 -8.96 10.67 2.71
C THR A 87 -9.90 11.04 3.85
N PHE A 88 -9.44 10.98 5.11
CA PHE A 88 -10.25 11.38 6.27
C PHE A 88 -10.73 12.83 6.16
N THR A 89 -9.78 13.76 5.95
CA THR A 89 -10.08 15.19 5.89
C THR A 89 -10.88 15.52 4.64
N TRP A 90 -10.48 15.00 3.48
CA TRP A 90 -11.12 15.29 2.20
C TRP A 90 -12.55 14.76 2.13
N ALA A 91 -12.79 13.52 2.57
CA ALA A 91 -14.13 12.93 2.56
C ALA A 91 -15.05 13.57 3.61
N THR A 92 -14.51 14.00 4.75
CA THR A 92 -15.29 14.79 5.73
C THR A 92 -15.74 16.11 5.13
N LYS A 93 -14.83 16.84 4.45
CA LYS A 93 -15.15 18.13 3.82
C LYS A 93 -16.06 17.99 2.58
N ALA A 94 -15.96 16.88 1.86
CA ALA A 94 -16.78 16.64 0.67
C ALA A 94 -18.18 16.12 1.02
N PHE A 95 -18.30 15.25 2.00
CA PHE A 95 -19.53 14.53 2.32
C PHE A 95 -19.98 14.78 3.77
N THR A 96 -19.59 13.86 4.67
CA THR A 96 -19.98 13.85 6.08
C THR A 96 -18.84 13.35 6.97
N PRO A 97 -18.87 13.70 8.28
CA PRO A 97 -17.89 13.18 9.25
C PRO A 97 -17.84 11.65 9.29
N HIS A 98 -18.95 10.95 9.13
CA HIS A 98 -18.98 9.48 9.15
C HIS A 98 -18.24 8.86 7.97
N ILE A 99 -18.45 9.38 6.75
CA ILE A 99 -17.74 8.91 5.55
C ILE A 99 -16.24 9.23 5.66
N GLY A 100 -15.89 10.43 6.14
CA GLY A 100 -14.50 10.80 6.38
C GLY A 100 -13.83 9.89 7.40
N TRP A 101 -14.51 9.59 8.52
CA TRP A 101 -14.00 8.69 9.54
C TRP A 101 -13.73 7.29 8.97
N MET A 102 -14.66 6.74 8.19
CA MET A 102 -14.47 5.46 7.51
C MET A 102 -13.36 5.48 6.46
N GLY A 103 -13.16 6.61 5.78
CA GLY A 103 -12.02 6.80 4.87
C GLY A 103 -10.68 6.75 5.61
N GLY A 104 -10.57 7.45 6.75
CA GLY A 104 -9.39 7.37 7.63
C GLY A 104 -9.17 5.98 8.22
N TRP A 105 -10.25 5.30 8.61
CA TRP A 105 -10.18 3.91 9.07
C TRP A 105 -9.72 2.95 7.97
N GLY A 106 -10.22 3.11 6.73
CA GLY A 106 -9.79 2.31 5.58
C GLY A 106 -8.29 2.41 5.31
N LEU A 107 -7.73 3.62 5.38
CA LEU A 107 -6.28 3.83 5.31
C LEU A 107 -5.55 3.14 6.47
N ALA A 108 -6.04 3.31 7.70
CA ALA A 108 -5.42 2.74 8.89
C ALA A 108 -5.39 1.20 8.85
N ILE A 109 -6.52 0.57 8.49
CA ILE A 109 -6.62 -0.89 8.45
C ILE A 109 -5.81 -1.49 7.31
N SER A 110 -5.75 -0.83 6.14
CA SER A 110 -4.85 -1.24 5.05
C SER A 110 -3.40 -1.29 5.52
N GLY A 111 -2.96 -0.25 6.23
CA GLY A 111 -1.63 -0.19 6.81
C GLY A 111 -1.39 -1.26 7.88
N ILE A 112 -2.35 -1.56 8.74
CA ILE A 112 -2.25 -2.59 9.78
C ILE A 112 -2.09 -3.98 9.15
N ILE A 113 -2.92 -4.32 8.16
CA ILE A 113 -2.84 -5.59 7.44
C ILE A 113 -1.51 -5.69 6.68
N PHE A 114 -1.05 -4.58 6.08
CA PHE A 114 0.23 -4.55 5.37
C PHE A 114 1.43 -4.73 6.30
N VAL A 115 1.41 -4.17 7.51
CA VAL A 115 2.47 -4.42 8.50
C VAL A 115 2.61 -5.90 8.78
N ALA A 116 1.50 -6.64 8.88
CA ALA A 116 1.52 -8.08 9.07
C ALA A 116 2.10 -8.81 7.84
N ASN A 117 1.66 -8.41 6.63
CA ASN A 117 2.14 -8.98 5.37
C ASN A 117 3.65 -8.75 5.17
N ALA A 118 4.11 -7.50 5.26
CA ALA A 118 5.52 -7.17 5.08
C ALA A 118 6.42 -7.78 6.16
N ALA A 119 5.93 -7.90 7.39
CA ALA A 119 6.68 -8.51 8.48
C ALA A 119 6.88 -10.01 8.28
N ASP A 120 5.87 -10.73 7.77
CA ASP A 120 5.99 -12.16 7.46
C ASP A 120 7.06 -12.39 6.39
N ILE A 121 7.01 -11.60 5.32
CA ILE A 121 8.02 -11.63 4.25
C ILE A 121 9.42 -11.33 4.78
N VAL A 122 9.58 -10.30 5.61
CA VAL A 122 10.88 -9.98 6.22
C VAL A 122 11.37 -11.16 7.07
N GLY A 123 10.49 -11.83 7.79
CA GLY A 123 10.82 -13.03 8.57
C GLY A 123 11.33 -14.16 7.68
N ILE A 124 10.59 -14.49 6.63
CA ILE A 124 10.91 -15.55 5.66
C ILE A 124 12.22 -15.24 4.93
N TYR A 125 12.30 -14.09 4.26
CA TYR A 125 13.47 -13.73 3.45
C TYR A 125 14.75 -13.49 4.28
N THR A 126 14.64 -13.19 5.58
CA THR A 126 15.81 -13.16 6.48
C THR A 126 16.38 -14.56 6.68
N ILE A 127 15.52 -15.55 6.84
CA ILE A 127 15.92 -16.96 6.97
C ILE A 127 16.49 -17.48 5.66
N ASP A 128 15.84 -17.20 4.53
CA ASP A 128 16.30 -17.60 3.20
C ASP A 128 17.66 -16.99 2.88
N LEU A 129 17.86 -15.72 3.18
CA LEU A 129 19.15 -15.04 2.99
C LEU A 129 20.25 -15.70 3.85
N TYR A 130 19.94 -16.00 5.11
CA TYR A 130 20.87 -16.69 5.99
C TYR A 130 21.20 -18.09 5.47
N ALA A 131 20.20 -18.86 5.09
CA ALA A 131 20.36 -20.23 4.58
C ALA A 131 21.18 -20.24 3.28
N GLN A 132 20.92 -19.33 2.36
CA GLN A 132 21.66 -19.18 1.11
C GLN A 132 23.14 -18.84 1.34
N ILE A 133 23.44 -17.95 2.30
CA ILE A 133 24.82 -17.58 2.64
C ILE A 133 25.53 -18.75 3.38
N ALA A 134 24.82 -19.45 4.26
CA ALA A 134 25.36 -20.55 5.03
C ALA A 134 25.45 -21.87 4.25
N GLY A 135 24.80 -21.96 3.08
CA GLY A 135 24.76 -23.18 2.25
C GLY A 135 23.94 -24.29 2.91
N ILE A 136 22.88 -23.96 3.64
CA ILE A 136 21.98 -24.89 4.34
C ILE A 136 20.57 -24.85 3.75
N ASP A 137 19.80 -25.90 4.00
CA ASP A 137 18.38 -25.94 3.64
C ASP A 137 17.57 -24.98 4.54
N PRO A 138 16.79 -24.04 3.99
CA PRO A 138 15.95 -23.14 4.77
C PRO A 138 14.71 -23.82 5.37
N GLU A 139 14.18 -24.91 4.78
CA GLU A 139 12.91 -25.51 5.19
C GLU A 139 12.83 -25.79 6.71
N PRO A 140 13.82 -26.41 7.37
CA PRO A 140 13.74 -26.67 8.82
C PRO A 140 13.65 -25.42 9.69
N LEU A 141 14.17 -24.27 9.20
CA LEU A 141 14.09 -22.99 9.89
C LEU A 141 12.75 -22.28 9.61
N LEU A 142 12.25 -22.38 8.39
CA LEU A 142 10.96 -21.80 7.96
C LEU A 142 9.78 -22.52 8.61
N ASP A 143 9.86 -23.84 8.80
CA ASP A 143 8.86 -24.64 9.53
C ASP A 143 8.70 -24.19 10.99
N ASN A 144 9.72 -23.56 11.56
CA ASN A 144 9.64 -22.98 12.89
C ASN A 144 8.95 -21.61 12.84
N LYS A 145 7.61 -21.61 12.84
CA LYS A 145 6.82 -20.37 12.80
C LYS A 145 7.14 -19.37 13.92
N PHE A 146 7.61 -19.83 15.08
CA PHE A 146 7.99 -18.91 16.17
C PHE A 146 9.31 -18.19 15.86
N LEU A 147 10.22 -18.82 15.13
CA LEU A 147 11.45 -18.16 14.65
C LEU A 147 11.10 -17.06 13.63
N VAL A 148 10.28 -17.39 12.63
CA VAL A 148 9.78 -16.42 11.63
C VAL A 148 9.08 -15.25 12.32
N MET A 149 8.15 -15.55 13.26
CA MET A 149 7.44 -14.53 14.05
C MET A 149 8.38 -13.66 14.87
N GLY A 150 9.39 -14.25 15.51
CA GLY A 150 10.37 -13.51 16.31
C GLY A 150 11.16 -12.49 15.49
N ILE A 151 11.62 -12.90 14.30
CA ILE A 151 12.32 -12.01 13.35
C ILE A 151 11.36 -10.91 12.87
N ALA A 152 10.16 -11.27 12.46
CA ALA A 152 9.14 -10.32 12.00
C ALA A 152 8.81 -9.26 13.05
N LEU A 153 8.58 -9.66 14.30
CA LEU A 153 8.31 -8.76 15.43
C LEU A 153 9.49 -7.85 15.75
N LEU A 154 10.71 -8.34 15.63
CA LEU A 154 11.91 -7.51 15.78
C LEU A 154 11.95 -6.40 14.72
N PHE A 155 11.66 -6.73 13.46
CA PHE A 155 11.62 -5.72 12.39
C PHE A 155 10.49 -4.71 12.59
N ILE A 156 9.28 -5.15 12.99
CA ILE A 156 8.18 -4.21 13.34
C ILE A 156 8.66 -3.25 14.43
N ALA A 157 9.29 -3.76 15.50
CA ALA A 157 9.78 -2.93 16.60
C ALA A 157 10.84 -1.92 16.14
N VAL A 158 11.81 -2.37 15.33
CA VAL A 158 12.87 -1.50 14.79
C VAL A 158 12.29 -0.43 13.88
N MET A 159 11.39 -0.79 12.94
CA MET A 159 10.80 0.18 12.02
C MET A 159 9.83 1.15 12.70
N THR A 160 9.12 0.71 13.73
CA THR A 160 8.32 1.57 14.59
C THR A 160 9.23 2.58 15.32
N TRP A 161 10.36 2.13 15.86
CA TRP A 161 11.32 3.00 16.52
C TRP A 161 11.96 4.02 15.56
N VAL A 162 12.29 3.62 14.33
CA VAL A 162 12.81 4.53 13.29
C VAL A 162 11.79 5.63 13.00
N ASN A 163 10.53 5.29 12.81
CA ASN A 163 9.44 6.26 12.59
C ASN A 163 9.22 7.18 13.78
N TYR A 164 9.40 6.67 15.01
CA TYR A 164 9.32 7.47 16.24
C TYR A 164 10.40 8.57 16.30
N ARG A 165 11.54 8.37 15.61
CA ARG A 165 12.70 9.29 15.57
C ARG A 165 12.58 10.40 14.52
N GLY A 166 11.51 10.43 13.72
CA GLY A 166 11.24 11.48 12.73
C GLY A 166 11.55 11.12 11.28
N ILE A 167 11.28 12.05 10.38
CA ILE A 167 11.26 11.79 8.92
C ILE A 167 12.62 11.97 8.22
N GLU A 168 13.50 12.88 8.68
CA GLU A 168 14.75 13.21 7.96
C GLU A 168 15.69 12.02 7.79
N GLY A 169 15.96 11.26 8.87
CA GLY A 169 16.81 10.06 8.83
C GLY A 169 16.24 8.98 7.92
N SER A 170 14.93 8.85 7.95
CA SER A 170 14.17 7.93 7.09
C SER A 170 14.35 8.25 5.61
N ALA A 171 14.17 9.50 5.20
CA ALA A 171 14.26 9.91 3.79
C ALA A 171 15.64 9.62 3.19
N ARG A 172 16.74 9.91 3.92
CA ARG A 172 18.10 9.63 3.43
C ARG A 172 18.37 8.15 3.18
N MET A 173 17.92 7.30 4.09
CA MET A 173 18.04 5.85 3.94
C MET A 173 17.32 5.36 2.68
N GLN A 174 16.14 5.88 2.40
CA GLN A 174 15.32 5.46 1.26
C GLN A 174 15.99 5.75 -0.10
N TYR A 175 16.82 6.80 -0.25
CA TYR A 175 17.56 7.06 -1.48
C TYR A 175 18.45 5.88 -1.89
N VAL A 176 19.20 5.32 -0.93
CA VAL A 176 20.09 4.18 -1.18
C VAL A 176 19.28 2.92 -1.45
N LEU A 177 18.27 2.65 -0.62
CA LEU A 177 17.48 1.42 -0.74
C LEU A 177 16.69 1.36 -2.04
N VAL A 178 16.02 2.44 -2.44
CA VAL A 178 15.28 2.52 -3.71
C VAL A 178 16.24 2.46 -4.91
N GLY A 179 17.40 3.14 -4.83
CA GLY A 179 18.41 3.07 -5.87
C GLY A 179 18.90 1.65 -6.12
N ILE A 180 19.18 0.89 -5.06
CA ILE A 180 19.58 -0.52 -5.14
C ILE A 180 18.43 -1.34 -5.77
N GLN A 181 17.20 -1.19 -5.29
CA GLN A 181 16.04 -1.94 -5.79
C GLN A 181 15.84 -1.76 -7.29
N PHE A 182 15.76 -0.50 -7.77
CA PHE A 182 15.57 -0.22 -9.18
C PHE A 182 16.72 -0.74 -10.05
N THR A 183 17.95 -0.56 -9.57
CA THR A 183 19.14 -1.07 -10.31
C THR A 183 19.07 -2.58 -10.47
N VAL A 184 18.79 -3.31 -9.39
CA VAL A 184 18.74 -4.78 -9.45
C VAL A 184 17.56 -5.24 -10.30
N LEU A 185 16.37 -4.66 -10.15
CA LEU A 185 15.21 -5.01 -10.99
C LEU A 185 15.48 -4.77 -12.48
N ILE A 186 16.13 -3.65 -12.84
CA ILE A 186 16.46 -3.36 -14.24
C ILE A 186 17.50 -4.36 -14.78
N VAL A 187 18.54 -4.62 -14.02
CA VAL A 187 19.62 -5.55 -14.44
C VAL A 187 19.07 -6.98 -14.57
N VAL A 188 18.36 -7.46 -13.56
CA VAL A 188 17.77 -8.82 -13.56
C VAL A 188 16.74 -8.97 -14.68
N GLY A 189 15.86 -7.97 -14.86
CA GLY A 189 14.90 -7.97 -15.96
C GLY A 189 15.56 -7.98 -17.34
N ALA A 190 16.64 -7.20 -17.53
CA ALA A 190 17.40 -7.20 -18.78
C ALA A 190 18.09 -8.55 -19.03
N MET A 191 18.67 -9.17 -18.01
CA MET A 191 19.29 -10.51 -18.11
C MET A 191 18.24 -11.59 -18.45
N ALA A 192 17.06 -11.52 -17.82
CA ALA A 192 15.96 -12.44 -18.07
C ALA A 192 15.45 -12.34 -19.54
N LEU A 193 15.27 -11.10 -20.03
CA LEU A 193 14.91 -10.88 -21.44
C LEU A 193 16.00 -11.39 -22.39
N TYR A 194 17.26 -11.07 -22.09
CA TYR A 194 18.38 -11.57 -22.90
C TYR A 194 18.40 -13.10 -22.97
N ALA A 195 18.21 -13.77 -21.83
CA ALA A 195 18.13 -15.24 -21.77
C ALA A 195 16.94 -15.78 -22.58
N ALA A 196 15.76 -15.17 -22.48
CA ALA A 196 14.57 -15.55 -23.22
C ALA A 196 14.77 -15.43 -24.75
N PHE A 197 15.39 -14.32 -25.21
CA PHE A 197 15.66 -14.12 -26.65
C PHE A 197 16.74 -15.05 -27.19
N ASN A 198 17.69 -15.51 -26.39
CA ASN A 198 18.74 -16.44 -26.80
C ASN A 198 18.38 -17.93 -26.58
N GLY A 199 17.15 -18.22 -26.13
CA GLY A 199 16.70 -19.58 -25.88
C GLY A 199 17.38 -20.28 -24.69
N THR A 200 17.92 -19.50 -23.75
CA THR A 200 18.53 -19.98 -22.49
C THR A 200 17.62 -19.73 -21.27
N GLY A 201 16.34 -19.42 -21.49
CA GLY A 201 15.34 -19.31 -20.44
C GLY A 201 14.96 -20.66 -19.84
N LEU A 202 14.12 -20.63 -18.80
CA LEU A 202 13.58 -21.84 -18.16
C LEU A 202 12.63 -22.59 -19.10
N GLU A 203 12.26 -23.81 -18.71
CA GLU A 203 11.26 -24.59 -19.44
C GLU A 203 9.95 -23.78 -19.58
N GLY A 204 9.49 -23.57 -20.80
CA GLY A 204 8.33 -22.73 -21.09
C GLY A 204 8.66 -21.26 -21.40
N ALA A 205 9.93 -20.86 -21.42
CA ALA A 205 10.36 -19.53 -21.85
C ALA A 205 9.82 -19.18 -23.24
N LYS A 206 9.39 -17.92 -23.43
CA LYS A 206 8.81 -17.41 -24.67
C LYS A 206 9.23 -15.97 -24.90
N THR A 207 9.44 -15.61 -26.16
CA THR A 207 9.63 -14.19 -26.50
C THR A 207 8.33 -13.40 -26.29
N PRO A 208 8.41 -12.13 -25.82
CA PRO A 208 7.25 -11.28 -25.63
C PRO A 208 6.38 -11.19 -26.89
N ALA A 209 5.07 -11.36 -26.71
CA ALA A 209 4.09 -11.35 -27.79
C ALA A 209 2.99 -10.30 -27.55
N LYS A 210 2.45 -9.73 -28.65
CA LYS A 210 1.34 -8.76 -28.57
C LYS A 210 0.09 -9.32 -27.91
N THR A 211 -0.10 -10.64 -27.96
CA THR A 211 -1.22 -11.34 -27.32
C THR A 211 -1.23 -11.22 -25.80
N TRP A 212 -0.07 -10.95 -25.15
CA TRP A 212 0.03 -10.77 -23.71
C TRP A 212 -0.68 -9.50 -23.21
N PHE A 213 -0.92 -8.55 -24.12
CA PHE A 213 -1.63 -7.30 -23.83
C PHE A 213 -3.14 -7.38 -24.07
N ASN A 214 -3.68 -8.57 -24.40
CA ASN A 214 -5.10 -8.75 -24.63
C ASN A 214 -5.82 -9.28 -23.38
N PRO A 215 -6.56 -8.44 -22.61
CA PRO A 215 -7.26 -8.87 -21.41
C PRO A 215 -8.43 -9.82 -21.70
N PHE A 216 -9.00 -9.77 -22.91
CA PHE A 216 -10.12 -10.62 -23.30
C PHE A 216 -9.72 -12.10 -23.52
N ALA A 217 -8.43 -12.39 -23.46
CA ALA A 217 -7.92 -13.76 -23.47
C ALA A 217 -7.95 -14.42 -22.08
N ILE A 218 -8.28 -13.67 -21.03
CA ILE A 218 -8.58 -14.21 -19.69
C ILE A 218 -10.03 -14.72 -19.74
N GLY A 219 -10.19 -16.03 -19.81
CA GLY A 219 -11.51 -16.64 -20.02
C GLY A 219 -12.46 -16.58 -18.83
N ASP A 220 -11.99 -16.16 -17.66
CA ASP A 220 -12.71 -16.13 -16.41
C ASP A 220 -12.71 -14.73 -15.78
N LEU A 221 -13.92 -14.25 -15.41
CA LEU A 221 -14.08 -12.94 -14.78
C LEU A 221 -13.54 -12.91 -13.34
N GLU A 222 -13.65 -14.02 -12.61
CA GLU A 222 -13.13 -14.12 -11.24
C GLU A 222 -11.61 -14.00 -11.23
N ALA A 223 -10.92 -14.80 -12.06
CA ALA A 223 -9.47 -14.71 -12.24
C ALA A 223 -9.01 -13.31 -12.66
N PHE A 224 -9.76 -12.64 -13.55
CA PHE A 224 -9.50 -11.25 -13.92
C PHE A 224 -9.60 -10.30 -12.73
N VAL A 225 -10.66 -10.42 -11.92
CA VAL A 225 -10.88 -9.54 -10.74
C VAL A 225 -9.84 -9.82 -9.65
N GLN A 226 -9.49 -11.07 -9.40
CA GLN A 226 -8.39 -11.42 -8.48
C GLN A 226 -7.07 -10.82 -8.96
N GLY A 227 -6.76 -10.95 -10.25
CA GLY A 227 -5.60 -10.32 -10.86
C GLY A 227 -5.60 -8.79 -10.69
N ILE A 228 -6.75 -8.13 -10.84
CA ILE A 228 -6.88 -6.68 -10.60
C ILE A 228 -6.61 -6.33 -9.13
N LEU A 229 -7.08 -7.12 -8.15
CA LEU A 229 -6.77 -6.88 -6.73
C LEU A 229 -5.27 -6.99 -6.44
N LEU A 230 -4.60 -8.03 -6.97
CA LEU A 230 -3.16 -8.19 -6.88
C LEU A 230 -2.43 -7.00 -7.51
N ALA A 231 -2.91 -6.53 -8.68
CA ALA A 231 -2.33 -5.37 -9.34
C ALA A 231 -2.62 -4.04 -8.60
N ILE A 232 -3.77 -3.88 -7.97
CA ILE A 232 -4.06 -2.73 -7.08
C ILE A 232 -3.07 -2.71 -5.92
N PHE A 233 -2.79 -3.86 -5.32
CA PHE A 233 -1.82 -3.97 -4.24
C PHE A 233 -0.42 -3.50 -4.66
N ILE A 234 0.11 -3.93 -5.80
CA ILE A 234 1.46 -3.52 -6.22
C ILE A 234 1.58 -2.02 -6.52
N TYR A 235 0.48 -1.36 -6.91
CA TYR A 235 0.46 0.09 -7.12
C TYR A 235 0.23 0.89 -5.83
N TRP A 236 -0.11 0.25 -4.71
CA TRP A 236 -0.40 0.95 -3.47
C TRP A 236 0.86 1.48 -2.78
N GLY A 237 0.75 2.62 -2.11
CA GLY A 237 1.81 3.23 -1.30
C GLY A 237 2.28 4.59 -1.82
N TRP A 238 2.04 4.94 -3.10
CA TRP A 238 2.38 6.26 -3.63
C TRP A 238 1.66 7.41 -2.91
N ASP A 239 0.52 7.15 -2.30
CA ASP A 239 -0.27 8.12 -1.54
C ASP A 239 0.39 8.53 -0.20
N THR A 240 1.38 7.79 0.27
CA THR A 240 2.21 8.15 1.43
C THR A 240 2.77 9.56 1.32
N VAL A 241 3.15 10.01 0.11
CA VAL A 241 3.68 11.36 -0.10
C VAL A 241 2.66 12.46 0.19
N LEU A 242 1.36 12.14 0.10
CA LEU A 242 0.30 13.09 0.42
C LEU A 242 -0.03 13.09 1.92
N ALA A 243 0.26 12.01 2.64
CA ALA A 243 0.15 11.98 4.10
C ALA A 243 1.30 12.73 4.81
N ILE A 244 2.40 13.00 4.11
CA ILE A 244 3.51 13.82 4.61
C ILE A 244 3.53 15.24 4.00
N ASN A 245 2.41 15.69 3.44
CA ASN A 245 2.31 16.98 2.75
C ASN A 245 2.69 18.16 3.63
N GLU A 246 2.32 18.15 4.92
CA GLU A 246 2.64 19.20 5.90
C GLU A 246 4.14 19.28 6.23
N GLU A 247 4.89 18.21 5.96
CA GLU A 247 6.36 18.14 6.10
C GLU A 247 7.09 18.40 4.78
N THR A 248 6.35 18.62 3.69
CA THR A 248 6.88 18.75 2.33
C THR A 248 6.96 20.22 1.91
N LYS A 249 8.08 20.60 1.28
CA LYS A 249 8.24 21.92 0.65
C LYS A 249 7.19 22.13 -0.44
N ASP A 250 6.54 23.31 -0.48
CA ASP A 250 5.42 23.61 -1.37
C ASP A 250 4.33 22.53 -1.26
N SER A 251 3.75 22.41 -0.05
CA SER A 251 2.80 21.37 0.37
C SER A 251 1.58 21.20 -0.55
N GLU A 252 1.18 22.28 -1.23
CA GLU A 252 0.05 22.26 -2.18
C GLU A 252 0.40 21.54 -3.50
N LYS A 253 1.66 21.62 -3.96
CA LYS A 253 2.04 21.18 -5.31
C LYS A 253 2.98 19.96 -5.31
N THR A 254 3.98 19.97 -4.45
CA THR A 254 5.04 18.95 -4.45
C THR A 254 4.51 17.53 -4.18
N PRO A 255 3.66 17.26 -3.17
CA PRO A 255 3.17 15.92 -2.92
C PRO A 255 2.37 15.33 -4.09
N GLY A 256 1.47 16.14 -4.68
CA GLY A 256 0.68 15.70 -5.82
C GLY A 256 1.52 15.42 -7.08
N ARG A 257 2.59 16.21 -7.32
CA ARG A 257 3.55 15.93 -8.41
C ARG A 257 4.36 14.66 -8.12
N ALA A 258 4.83 14.49 -6.91
CA ALA A 258 5.58 13.32 -6.50
C ALA A 258 4.75 12.03 -6.65
N ALA A 259 3.48 12.05 -6.24
CA ALA A 259 2.56 10.93 -6.40
C ALA A 259 2.43 10.50 -7.87
N LEU A 260 2.17 11.46 -8.79
CA LEU A 260 2.06 11.14 -10.22
C LEU A 260 3.36 10.61 -10.82
N ILE A 261 4.52 11.23 -10.48
CA ILE A 261 5.82 10.77 -10.97
C ILE A 261 6.09 9.34 -10.47
N SER A 262 5.88 9.07 -9.18
CA SER A 262 6.05 7.73 -8.60
C SER A 262 5.16 6.70 -9.29
N THR A 263 3.88 7.01 -9.52
CA THR A 263 2.93 6.11 -10.16
C THR A 263 3.36 5.74 -11.59
N VAL A 264 3.87 6.71 -12.37
CA VAL A 264 4.36 6.45 -13.74
C VAL A 264 5.66 5.64 -13.74
N LEU A 265 6.58 5.93 -12.82
CA LEU A 265 7.82 5.13 -12.69
C LEU A 265 7.52 3.68 -12.30
N LEU A 266 6.54 3.48 -11.40
CA LEU A 266 6.07 2.15 -11.02
C LEU A 266 5.47 1.39 -12.21
N LEU A 267 4.62 2.04 -13.01
CA LEU A 267 4.11 1.42 -14.23
C LEU A 267 5.25 0.90 -15.11
N GLY A 268 6.26 1.74 -15.34
CA GLY A 268 7.41 1.38 -16.18
C GLY A 268 8.15 0.15 -15.67
N ILE A 269 8.50 0.12 -14.39
CA ILE A 269 9.25 -0.99 -13.80
C ILE A 269 8.41 -2.26 -13.70
N TYR A 270 7.12 -2.16 -13.37
CA TYR A 270 6.23 -3.31 -13.24
C TYR A 270 5.96 -3.99 -14.58
N VAL A 271 5.66 -3.21 -15.63
CA VAL A 271 5.47 -3.75 -16.98
C VAL A 271 6.77 -4.39 -17.51
N PHE A 272 7.90 -3.67 -17.35
CA PHE A 272 9.19 -4.16 -17.80
C PHE A 272 9.57 -5.48 -17.10
N PHE A 273 9.53 -5.50 -15.78
CA PHE A 273 9.99 -6.64 -15.00
C PHE A 273 9.07 -7.85 -15.14
N THR A 274 7.73 -7.64 -15.08
CA THR A 274 6.76 -8.73 -15.30
C THR A 274 6.89 -9.34 -16.71
N MET A 275 7.06 -8.50 -17.74
CA MET A 275 7.30 -8.98 -19.09
C MET A 275 8.58 -9.82 -19.16
N ALA A 276 9.65 -9.39 -18.51
CA ALA A 276 10.91 -10.10 -18.48
C ALA A 276 10.79 -11.46 -17.78
N MET A 277 10.08 -11.51 -16.65
CA MET A 277 9.88 -12.75 -15.89
C MET A 277 9.00 -13.74 -16.64
N ILE A 278 7.88 -13.29 -17.23
CA ILE A 278 7.03 -14.13 -18.08
C ILE A 278 7.83 -14.68 -19.29
N ALA A 279 8.66 -13.84 -19.90
CA ALA A 279 9.47 -14.26 -21.03
C ALA A 279 10.50 -15.33 -20.64
N TYR A 280 11.16 -15.16 -19.51
CA TYR A 280 12.22 -16.03 -19.02
C TYR A 280 11.72 -17.37 -18.49
N ALA A 281 10.69 -17.34 -17.63
CA ALA A 281 10.24 -18.52 -16.90
C ALA A 281 8.93 -19.13 -17.45
N GLY A 282 8.22 -18.42 -18.33
CA GLY A 282 6.89 -18.84 -18.79
C GLY A 282 5.84 -18.84 -17.69
N THR A 283 4.59 -19.09 -18.07
CA THR A 283 3.42 -19.13 -17.14
C THR A 283 2.86 -20.54 -16.97
N GLY A 284 3.64 -21.55 -17.34
CA GLY A 284 3.29 -22.98 -17.13
C GLY A 284 3.56 -23.43 -15.69
N ARG A 285 3.17 -24.69 -15.38
CA ARG A 285 3.39 -25.30 -14.07
C ARG A 285 4.86 -25.52 -13.70
N SER A 286 5.77 -25.50 -14.65
CA SER A 286 7.23 -25.52 -14.43
C SER A 286 7.85 -24.14 -14.21
N GLY A 287 7.07 -23.06 -14.40
CA GLY A 287 7.50 -21.67 -14.29
C GLY A 287 6.67 -20.87 -13.29
N LEU A 288 6.34 -19.62 -13.67
CA LEU A 288 5.59 -18.69 -12.82
C LEU A 288 4.18 -19.14 -12.46
N GLY A 289 3.51 -19.94 -13.32
CA GLY A 289 2.15 -20.43 -13.10
C GLY A 289 2.07 -21.65 -12.18
N SER A 290 3.10 -21.93 -11.37
CA SER A 290 3.06 -22.98 -10.34
C SER A 290 2.55 -22.41 -9.03
N PRO A 291 1.37 -22.84 -8.50
CA PRO A 291 0.91 -22.40 -7.18
C PRO A 291 1.91 -22.69 -6.06
N LYS A 292 2.70 -23.77 -6.20
CA LYS A 292 3.72 -24.13 -5.22
C LYS A 292 4.86 -23.10 -5.11
N ASN A 293 5.14 -22.36 -6.19
CA ASN A 293 6.25 -21.40 -6.27
C ASN A 293 5.74 -19.96 -6.19
N ALA A 294 4.42 -19.74 -6.16
CA ALA A 294 3.82 -18.42 -6.36
C ALA A 294 4.13 -17.44 -5.22
N ASP A 295 4.34 -17.93 -4.00
CA ASP A 295 4.69 -17.08 -2.85
C ASP A 295 6.15 -16.61 -2.87
N ASP A 296 7.05 -17.36 -3.54
CA ASP A 296 8.49 -17.07 -3.55
C ASP A 296 9.11 -17.33 -4.92
N ILE A 297 8.57 -16.67 -5.92
CA ILE A 297 9.03 -16.86 -7.30
C ILE A 297 10.47 -16.35 -7.52
N PHE A 298 10.91 -15.37 -6.73
CA PHE A 298 12.25 -14.82 -6.89
C PHE A 298 13.34 -15.80 -6.47
N THR A 299 13.13 -16.58 -5.41
CA THR A 299 14.04 -17.65 -5.03
C THR A 299 14.15 -18.72 -6.13
N VAL A 300 13.01 -19.07 -6.75
CA VAL A 300 12.98 -20.07 -7.83
C VAL A 300 13.74 -19.62 -9.08
N ILE A 301 13.64 -18.35 -9.46
CA ILE A 301 14.30 -17.84 -10.69
C ILE A 301 15.72 -17.33 -10.47
N ALA A 302 16.09 -16.98 -9.24
CA ALA A 302 17.33 -16.29 -8.93
C ALA A 302 18.56 -17.16 -9.25
N GLU A 303 18.60 -18.39 -8.77
CA GLU A 303 19.75 -19.26 -8.96
C GLU A 303 19.95 -19.69 -10.43
N PRO A 304 18.92 -20.12 -11.18
CA PRO A 304 19.07 -20.44 -12.59
C PRO A 304 19.49 -19.25 -13.47
N LEU A 305 19.06 -18.02 -13.12
CA LEU A 305 19.35 -16.82 -13.90
C LEU A 305 20.68 -16.18 -13.54
N LEU A 306 21.03 -16.15 -12.25
CA LEU A 306 22.11 -15.32 -11.69
C LEU A 306 23.21 -16.14 -11.01
N GLY A 307 23.01 -17.46 -10.81
CA GLY A 307 23.85 -18.28 -9.96
C GLY A 307 23.67 -17.99 -8.47
N SER A 308 24.34 -18.75 -7.61
CA SER A 308 24.13 -18.72 -6.16
C SER A 308 24.37 -17.34 -5.52
N TRP A 309 25.37 -16.60 -5.95
CA TRP A 309 25.61 -15.22 -5.45
C TRP A 309 24.58 -14.21 -5.94
N GLY A 310 24.06 -14.41 -7.16
CA GLY A 310 22.97 -13.60 -7.68
C GLY A 310 21.68 -13.83 -6.91
N ALA A 311 21.42 -15.06 -6.47
CA ALA A 311 20.30 -15.39 -5.59
C ALA A 311 20.39 -14.61 -4.25
N VAL A 312 21.57 -14.59 -3.61
CA VAL A 312 21.81 -13.79 -2.40
C VAL A 312 21.45 -12.32 -2.61
N ILE A 313 21.87 -11.73 -3.73
CA ILE A 313 21.59 -10.33 -4.06
C ILE A 313 20.09 -10.10 -4.22
N LEU A 314 19.39 -10.96 -4.98
CA LEU A 314 17.97 -10.80 -5.26
C LEU A 314 17.10 -10.98 -4.00
N ILE A 315 17.37 -12.01 -3.19
CA ILE A 315 16.74 -12.23 -1.89
C ILE A 315 16.98 -11.02 -0.98
N GLY A 316 18.23 -10.55 -0.90
CA GLY A 316 18.60 -9.37 -0.10
C GLY A 316 17.87 -8.10 -0.54
N VAL A 317 17.63 -7.90 -1.84
CA VAL A 317 16.89 -6.74 -2.36
C VAL A 317 15.41 -6.82 -2.00
N VAL A 318 14.78 -8.00 -2.03
CA VAL A 318 13.39 -8.17 -1.59
C VAL A 318 13.28 -7.88 -0.09
N LEU A 319 14.19 -8.41 0.72
CA LEU A 319 14.24 -8.15 2.17
C LEU A 319 14.36 -6.65 2.47
N ILE A 320 15.29 -5.96 1.80
CA ILE A 320 15.48 -4.50 1.94
C ILE A 320 14.21 -3.76 1.51
N SER A 321 13.57 -4.19 0.42
CA SER A 321 12.35 -3.60 -0.12
C SER A 321 11.18 -3.73 0.88
N ALA A 322 10.95 -4.91 1.41
CA ALA A 322 9.91 -5.17 2.41
C ALA A 322 10.15 -4.38 3.72
N ALA A 323 11.40 -4.34 4.20
CA ALA A 323 11.77 -3.57 5.39
C ALA A 323 11.57 -2.07 5.18
N ALA A 324 11.93 -1.54 4.00
CA ALA A 324 11.72 -0.14 3.64
C ALA A 324 10.24 0.22 3.58
N SER A 325 9.41 -0.64 3.00
CA SER A 325 7.97 -0.44 2.91
C SER A 325 7.28 -0.57 4.27
N LEU A 326 7.69 -1.52 5.10
CA LEU A 326 7.22 -1.63 6.48
C LEU A 326 7.42 -0.31 7.24
N GLN A 327 8.59 0.33 7.07
CA GLN A 327 8.88 1.62 7.66
C GLN A 327 7.99 2.73 7.06
N THR A 328 7.88 2.82 5.73
CA THR A 328 7.14 3.91 5.06
C THR A 328 5.62 3.75 5.15
N THR A 329 5.07 2.57 5.45
CA THR A 329 3.63 2.35 5.67
C THR A 329 3.18 2.80 7.06
N ILE A 330 4.04 2.75 8.07
CA ILE A 330 3.73 3.29 9.40
C ILE A 330 3.52 4.81 9.33
N MET A 331 4.21 5.52 8.44
CA MET A 331 4.13 6.97 8.32
C MET A 331 2.73 7.53 8.01
N PRO A 332 2.06 7.15 6.92
CA PRO A 332 0.75 7.69 6.55
C PRO A 332 -0.31 7.36 7.59
N THR A 333 -0.29 6.15 8.14
CA THR A 333 -1.25 5.73 9.16
C THR A 333 -1.09 6.54 10.46
N ALA A 334 0.15 6.79 10.89
CA ALA A 334 0.41 7.59 12.08
C ALA A 334 0.00 9.06 11.88
N ARG A 335 0.18 9.63 10.69
CA ARG A 335 -0.24 11.01 10.39
C ARG A 335 -1.73 11.12 10.17
N GLY A 336 -2.35 10.15 9.53
CA GLY A 336 -3.80 10.09 9.40
C GLY A 336 -4.51 10.03 10.76
N THR A 337 -4.02 9.18 11.68
CA THR A 337 -4.58 9.09 13.05
C THR A 337 -4.25 10.32 13.90
N LEU A 338 -3.10 10.99 13.68
CA LEU A 338 -2.82 12.32 14.25
C LEU A 338 -3.86 13.33 13.80
N ALA A 339 -4.12 13.45 12.50
CA ALA A 339 -5.12 14.37 11.96
C ALA A 339 -6.52 14.07 12.53
N MET A 340 -6.92 12.79 12.58
CA MET A 340 -8.19 12.38 13.19
C MET A 340 -8.29 12.84 14.66
N ALA A 341 -7.21 12.76 15.44
CA ALA A 341 -7.21 13.20 16.84
C ALA A 341 -7.27 14.71 16.98
N VAL A 342 -6.55 15.46 16.14
CA VAL A 342 -6.60 16.93 16.11
C VAL A 342 -8.03 17.43 15.87
N TYR A 343 -8.76 16.78 14.97
CA TYR A 343 -10.17 17.09 14.70
C TYR A 343 -11.15 16.37 15.66
N LYS A 344 -10.69 15.80 16.78
CA LYS A 344 -11.51 15.12 17.80
C LYS A 344 -12.23 13.85 17.29
N ALA A 345 -11.82 13.30 16.14
CA ALA A 345 -12.32 12.06 15.57
C ALA A 345 -11.70 10.79 16.18
N LEU A 346 -10.62 10.93 16.96
CA LEU A 346 -9.96 9.90 17.76
C LEU A 346 -9.57 10.49 19.15
N PRO A 347 -9.16 9.62 20.12
CA PRO A 347 -8.68 10.10 21.42
C PRO A 347 -7.49 11.06 21.28
N ASN A 348 -7.45 12.10 22.10
CA ASN A 348 -6.43 13.15 22.08
C ASN A 348 -4.98 12.61 22.16
N LYS A 349 -4.77 11.43 22.76
CA LYS A 349 -3.45 10.79 22.83
C LYS A 349 -2.82 10.56 21.45
N PHE A 350 -3.64 10.29 20.42
CA PHE A 350 -3.16 10.13 19.05
C PHE A 350 -2.65 11.45 18.44
N GLY A 351 -3.04 12.60 19.00
CA GLY A 351 -2.58 13.93 18.61
C GLY A 351 -1.22 14.33 19.20
N HIS A 352 -0.58 13.46 20.00
CA HIS A 352 0.69 13.80 20.66
C HIS A 352 1.87 13.67 19.70
N VAL A 353 2.62 14.77 19.52
CA VAL A 353 3.85 14.86 18.75
C VAL A 353 5.04 14.96 19.71
N ASN A 354 6.09 14.19 19.46
CA ASN A 354 7.27 14.14 20.32
C ASN A 354 8.33 15.21 19.96
N ARG A 355 9.45 15.22 20.67
CA ARG A 355 10.57 16.15 20.44
C ARG A 355 11.25 16.00 19.05
N PHE A 356 10.98 14.91 18.33
CA PHE A 356 11.47 14.65 16.98
C PHE A 356 10.43 15.03 15.92
N GLN A 357 9.41 15.79 16.31
CA GLN A 357 8.30 16.23 15.45
C GLN A 357 7.58 15.06 14.73
N ALA A 358 7.51 13.90 15.39
CA ALA A 358 6.82 12.71 14.92
C ALA A 358 5.60 12.38 15.80
N PRO A 359 4.49 11.84 15.20
CA PRO A 359 3.29 11.42 15.94
C PRO A 359 3.59 10.21 16.83
N SER A 360 4.02 10.44 18.06
CA SER A 360 4.60 9.38 18.90
C SER A 360 3.63 8.27 19.27
N PHE A 361 2.48 8.62 19.82
CA PHE A 361 1.48 7.63 20.26
C PHE A 361 0.87 6.89 19.05
N SER A 362 0.54 7.63 17.98
CA SER A 362 0.03 7.06 16.73
C SER A 362 1.00 6.05 16.13
N THR A 363 2.30 6.39 16.09
CA THR A 363 3.36 5.50 15.57
C THR A 363 3.48 4.22 16.41
N LEU A 364 3.52 4.36 17.76
CA LEU A 364 3.60 3.22 18.66
C LEU A 364 2.36 2.30 18.53
N MET A 365 1.17 2.90 18.50
CA MET A 365 -0.08 2.15 18.35
C MET A 365 -0.13 1.41 17.02
N MET A 366 0.36 2.02 15.93
CA MET A 366 0.46 1.35 14.63
C MET A 366 1.36 0.11 14.70
N GLY A 367 2.52 0.22 15.33
CA GLY A 367 3.42 -0.91 15.56
C GLY A 367 2.80 -2.02 16.42
N VAL A 368 2.18 -1.65 17.54
CA VAL A 368 1.57 -2.61 18.48
C VAL A 368 0.36 -3.31 17.85
N VAL A 369 -0.54 -2.56 17.21
CA VAL A 369 -1.74 -3.15 16.59
C VAL A 369 -1.35 -4.00 15.38
N GLY A 370 -0.41 -3.55 14.54
CA GLY A 370 0.12 -4.33 13.42
C GLY A 370 0.79 -5.63 13.88
N ALA A 371 1.62 -5.57 14.94
CA ALA A 371 2.23 -6.76 15.54
C ALA A 371 1.17 -7.72 16.10
N SER A 372 0.15 -7.20 16.79
CA SER A 372 -0.93 -8.03 17.35
C SER A 372 -1.76 -8.69 16.26
N PHE A 373 -2.04 -7.96 15.18
CA PHE A 373 -2.73 -8.49 13.99
C PHE A 373 -1.89 -9.60 13.35
N TYR A 374 -0.59 -9.36 13.13
CA TYR A 374 0.33 -10.35 12.60
C TYR A 374 0.34 -11.65 13.42
N VAL A 375 0.59 -11.53 14.72
CA VAL A 375 0.62 -12.70 15.61
C VAL A 375 -0.71 -13.46 15.59
N GLY A 376 -1.83 -12.74 15.69
CA GLY A 376 -3.16 -13.34 15.67
C GLY A 376 -3.41 -14.18 14.42
N PHE A 377 -3.14 -13.61 13.23
CA PHE A 377 -3.36 -14.34 11.98
C PHE A 377 -2.32 -15.41 11.69
N LYS A 378 -1.03 -15.20 12.03
CA LYS A 378 0.01 -16.21 11.85
C LYS A 378 -0.21 -17.47 12.71
N LEU A 379 -0.91 -17.33 13.84
CA LEU A 379 -1.30 -18.48 14.68
C LEU A 379 -2.50 -19.25 14.11
N ILE A 380 -3.32 -18.59 13.27
CA ILE A 380 -4.53 -19.18 12.67
C ILE A 380 -4.24 -19.78 11.29
N SER A 381 -3.39 -19.12 10.49
CA SER A 381 -3.10 -19.49 9.10
C SER A 381 -1.59 -19.50 8.84
N ASP A 382 -1.13 -20.52 8.14
CA ASP A 382 0.25 -20.59 7.63
C ASP A 382 0.37 -19.84 6.28
N ASN A 383 -0.75 -19.58 5.57
CA ASN A 383 -0.81 -18.90 4.27
C ASN A 383 -1.24 -17.42 4.40
N ILE A 384 -0.70 -16.72 5.40
CA ILE A 384 -1.07 -15.34 5.71
C ILE A 384 -0.72 -14.36 4.57
N LEU A 385 0.33 -14.65 3.82
CA LEU A 385 0.85 -13.72 2.80
C LEU A 385 -0.21 -13.39 1.75
N GLN A 386 -0.74 -14.39 1.07
CA GLN A 386 -1.70 -14.17 -0.02
C GLN A 386 -3.04 -13.65 0.49
N ASP A 387 -3.58 -14.23 1.56
CA ASP A 387 -4.85 -13.79 2.13
C ASP A 387 -4.78 -12.31 2.56
N THR A 388 -3.65 -11.86 3.10
CA THR A 388 -3.45 -10.45 3.43
C THR A 388 -3.33 -9.56 2.19
N ILE A 389 -2.65 -9.98 1.12
CA ILE A 389 -2.52 -9.19 -0.12
C ILE A 389 -3.91 -8.89 -0.73
N LEU A 390 -4.76 -9.90 -0.84
CA LEU A 390 -6.13 -9.76 -1.35
C LEU A 390 -6.98 -8.87 -0.44
N SER A 391 -6.85 -9.03 0.89
CA SER A 391 -7.54 -8.19 1.87
C SER A 391 -7.10 -6.74 1.83
N ILE A 392 -5.80 -6.48 1.64
CA ILE A 392 -5.25 -5.13 1.47
C ILE A 392 -5.78 -4.51 0.18
N GLY A 393 -5.77 -5.25 -0.94
CA GLY A 393 -6.32 -4.79 -2.22
C GLY A 393 -7.78 -4.34 -2.10
N LEU A 394 -8.58 -5.10 -1.36
CA LEU A 394 -9.98 -4.74 -1.07
C LEU A 394 -10.08 -3.45 -0.24
N ALA A 395 -9.31 -3.31 0.84
CA ALA A 395 -9.33 -2.14 1.70
C ALA A 395 -8.82 -0.88 0.95
N ILE A 396 -7.84 -1.03 0.06
CA ILE A 396 -7.35 0.04 -0.83
C ILE A 396 -8.47 0.49 -1.77
N ALA A 397 -9.13 -0.46 -2.44
CA ALA A 397 -10.24 -0.14 -3.34
C ALA A 397 -11.34 0.65 -2.62
N PHE A 398 -11.60 0.34 -1.35
CA PHE A 398 -12.56 1.04 -0.50
C PHE A 398 -12.16 2.51 -0.26
N TYR A 399 -10.99 2.79 0.34
CA TYR A 399 -10.68 4.17 0.72
C TYR A 399 -10.22 5.04 -0.47
N TYR A 400 -9.59 4.45 -1.50
CA TYR A 400 -9.31 5.15 -2.76
C TYR A 400 -10.60 5.52 -3.49
N GLY A 401 -11.59 4.61 -3.50
CA GLY A 401 -12.91 4.88 -4.03
C GLY A 401 -13.58 6.05 -3.33
N ILE A 402 -13.56 6.09 -2.00
CA ILE A 402 -14.06 7.22 -1.20
C ILE A 402 -13.37 8.52 -1.59
N THR A 403 -12.03 8.51 -1.72
CA THR A 403 -11.27 9.72 -2.08
C THR A 403 -11.61 10.21 -3.49
N ALA A 404 -11.74 9.27 -4.43
CA ALA A 404 -12.09 9.60 -5.81
C ALA A 404 -13.49 10.26 -5.88
N PHE A 405 -14.48 9.69 -5.20
CA PHE A 405 -15.81 10.30 -5.11
C PHE A 405 -15.78 11.64 -4.34
N ALA A 406 -14.95 11.74 -3.29
CA ALA A 406 -14.79 13.00 -2.57
C ALA A 406 -14.25 14.11 -3.49
N ALA A 407 -13.28 13.82 -4.37
CA ALA A 407 -12.80 14.77 -5.36
C ALA A 407 -13.89 15.20 -6.34
N ALA A 408 -14.57 14.23 -6.98
CA ALA A 408 -15.64 14.51 -7.93
C ALA A 408 -16.75 15.37 -7.31
N TRP A 409 -17.13 15.08 -6.06
CA TRP A 409 -18.18 15.83 -5.36
C TRP A 409 -17.72 17.20 -4.86
N TYR A 410 -16.50 17.29 -4.34
CA TYR A 410 -15.95 18.55 -3.84
C TYR A 410 -15.84 19.59 -4.95
N PHE A 411 -15.32 19.19 -6.11
CA PHE A 411 -15.10 20.06 -7.27
C PHE A 411 -16.29 20.15 -8.24
N ARG A 412 -17.46 19.57 -7.92
CA ARG A 412 -18.62 19.49 -8.85
C ARG A 412 -19.08 20.81 -9.43
N LYS A 413 -18.80 21.94 -8.76
CA LYS A 413 -19.14 23.29 -9.27
C LYS A 413 -18.08 23.83 -10.20
N ASP A 414 -16.81 23.52 -9.94
CA ASP A 414 -15.65 24.03 -10.67
C ASP A 414 -15.36 23.18 -11.92
N ALA A 415 -15.79 21.93 -11.90
CA ALA A 415 -15.53 20.95 -12.95
C ALA A 415 -16.07 21.37 -14.34
N PHE A 416 -17.13 22.15 -14.39
CA PHE A 416 -17.77 22.57 -15.67
C PHE A 416 -17.26 23.92 -16.19
N LEU A 417 -16.22 24.52 -15.60
CA LEU A 417 -15.63 25.77 -16.04
C LEU A 417 -14.76 25.60 -17.30
N SER A 418 -14.15 24.44 -17.50
CA SER A 418 -13.39 24.10 -18.69
C SER A 418 -13.42 22.61 -19.03
N VAL A 419 -13.10 22.26 -20.29
CA VAL A 419 -12.99 20.84 -20.71
C VAL A 419 -11.93 20.10 -19.88
N ARG A 420 -10.79 20.74 -19.60
CA ARG A 420 -9.73 20.17 -18.76
C ARG A 420 -10.25 19.88 -17.35
N ASP A 421 -10.95 20.86 -16.76
CA ASP A 421 -11.45 20.74 -15.39
C ASP A 421 -12.54 19.66 -15.32
N PHE A 422 -13.39 19.53 -16.32
CA PHE A 422 -14.34 18.43 -16.40
C PHE A 422 -13.65 17.08 -16.34
N PHE A 423 -12.60 16.85 -17.13
CA PHE A 423 -11.90 15.58 -17.11
C PHE A 423 -11.13 15.34 -15.80
N VAL A 424 -10.37 16.34 -15.34
CA VAL A 424 -9.43 16.17 -14.21
C VAL A 424 -10.14 16.21 -12.84
N LEU A 425 -11.15 17.07 -12.67
CA LEU A 425 -11.81 17.28 -11.38
C LEU A 425 -13.05 16.43 -11.19
N PHE A 426 -13.65 15.90 -12.27
CA PHE A 426 -14.92 15.18 -12.19
C PHE A 426 -14.87 13.82 -12.88
N PHE A 427 -14.63 13.76 -14.19
CA PHE A 427 -14.77 12.53 -14.97
C PHE A 427 -13.78 11.44 -14.55
N MET A 428 -12.48 11.76 -14.49
CA MET A 428 -11.44 10.80 -14.09
C MET A 428 -11.64 10.34 -12.63
N PRO A 429 -11.83 11.23 -11.63
CA PRO A 429 -12.14 10.81 -10.27
C PRO A 429 -13.38 9.95 -10.19
N LEU A 430 -14.47 10.33 -10.85
CA LEU A 430 -15.73 9.56 -10.83
C LEU A 430 -15.54 8.17 -11.43
N LEU A 431 -14.91 8.07 -12.60
CA LEU A 431 -14.69 6.80 -13.27
C LEU A 431 -13.75 5.90 -12.46
N GLY A 432 -12.64 6.46 -11.93
CA GLY A 432 -11.74 5.73 -11.04
C GLY A 432 -12.45 5.21 -9.80
N GLY A 433 -13.27 6.05 -9.15
CA GLY A 433 -14.08 5.67 -7.99
C GLY A 433 -15.10 4.56 -8.32
N LEU A 434 -15.81 4.67 -9.45
CA LEU A 434 -16.75 3.63 -9.89
C LEU A 434 -16.05 2.30 -10.17
N THR A 435 -14.91 2.33 -10.84
CA THR A 435 -14.12 1.11 -11.15
C THR A 435 -13.67 0.43 -9.86
N LEU A 436 -13.06 1.17 -8.92
CA LEU A 436 -12.61 0.61 -7.65
C LEU A 436 -13.78 0.10 -6.79
N THR A 437 -14.91 0.79 -6.81
CA THR A 437 -16.11 0.35 -6.11
C THR A 437 -16.70 -0.92 -6.71
N ALA A 438 -16.69 -1.06 -8.03
CA ALA A 438 -17.11 -2.29 -8.71
C ALA A 438 -16.19 -3.48 -8.34
N VAL A 439 -14.88 -3.26 -8.35
CA VAL A 439 -13.90 -4.27 -7.90
C VAL A 439 -14.15 -4.63 -6.42
N PHE A 440 -14.35 -3.63 -5.56
CA PHE A 440 -14.62 -3.84 -4.13
C PHE A 440 -15.84 -4.76 -3.91
N PHE A 441 -16.98 -4.44 -4.50
CA PHE A 441 -18.20 -5.23 -4.28
C PHE A 441 -18.15 -6.61 -4.93
N LYS A 442 -17.57 -6.73 -6.14
CA LYS A 442 -17.40 -8.03 -6.78
C LYS A 442 -16.49 -8.93 -5.94
N SER A 443 -15.34 -8.41 -5.52
CA SER A 443 -14.40 -9.16 -4.68
C SER A 443 -14.98 -9.51 -3.32
N ALA A 444 -15.69 -8.58 -2.67
CA ALA A 444 -16.36 -8.87 -1.41
C ALA A 444 -17.41 -9.98 -1.53
N ALA A 445 -18.09 -10.07 -2.67
CA ALA A 445 -19.04 -11.15 -2.94
C ALA A 445 -18.34 -12.49 -3.18
N ASP A 446 -17.25 -12.50 -3.97
CA ASP A 446 -16.47 -13.70 -4.24
C ASP A 446 -15.80 -14.26 -2.97
N MET A 447 -15.30 -13.39 -2.12
CA MET A 447 -14.66 -13.74 -0.84
C MET A 447 -15.62 -14.37 0.19
N LEU A 448 -16.93 -14.38 -0.04
CA LEU A 448 -17.88 -15.13 0.77
C LEU A 448 -17.75 -16.64 0.56
N ASP A 449 -17.19 -17.07 -0.58
CA ASP A 449 -16.93 -18.48 -0.83
C ASP A 449 -15.87 -19.00 0.18
N PRO A 450 -16.15 -20.09 0.91
CA PRO A 450 -15.20 -20.69 1.84
C PRO A 450 -13.86 -21.08 1.20
N ASP A 451 -13.88 -21.39 -0.10
CA ASP A 451 -12.70 -21.83 -0.86
C ASP A 451 -11.95 -20.65 -1.51
N TYR A 452 -12.41 -19.40 -1.29
CA TYR A 452 -11.71 -18.21 -1.76
C TYR A 452 -10.50 -17.88 -0.88
N GLY A 453 -9.33 -17.90 -1.46
CA GLY A 453 -8.06 -17.77 -0.72
C GLY A 453 -7.58 -19.10 -0.13
N TYR A 454 -6.78 -19.03 0.91
CA TYR A 454 -6.16 -20.23 1.53
C TYR A 454 -6.68 -20.54 2.92
N THR A 455 -7.35 -19.62 3.55
CA THR A 455 -7.84 -19.75 4.92
C THR A 455 -9.36 -19.68 4.94
N THR A 456 -10.04 -20.64 5.57
CA THR A 456 -11.47 -20.59 5.83
C THR A 456 -11.71 -20.23 7.28
N LEU A 457 -12.47 -19.17 7.55
CA LEU A 457 -12.85 -18.72 8.89
C LEU A 457 -14.36 -18.53 8.99
N PHE A 458 -14.96 -19.11 9.99
CA PHE A 458 -16.43 -19.01 10.26
C PHE A 458 -17.32 -19.42 9.07
N GLY A 459 -16.83 -20.29 8.18
CA GLY A 459 -17.59 -20.77 7.01
C GLY A 459 -17.56 -19.83 5.80
N VAL A 460 -16.69 -18.82 5.80
CA VAL A 460 -16.41 -17.92 4.67
C VAL A 460 -14.90 -17.85 4.43
N GLY A 461 -14.48 -17.32 3.28
CA GLY A 461 -13.07 -17.10 3.00
C GLY A 461 -12.41 -16.22 4.06
N GLY A 462 -11.21 -16.59 4.55
CA GLY A 462 -10.46 -15.83 5.55
C GLY A 462 -10.16 -14.41 5.08
N VAL A 463 -9.99 -14.23 3.78
CA VAL A 463 -9.83 -12.91 3.13
C VAL A 463 -11.02 -11.99 3.40
N PHE A 464 -12.26 -12.52 3.38
CA PHE A 464 -13.47 -11.75 3.74
C PHE A 464 -13.42 -11.27 5.18
N VAL A 465 -13.06 -12.15 6.10
CA VAL A 465 -12.98 -11.81 7.54
C VAL A 465 -11.89 -10.76 7.79
N MET A 466 -10.73 -10.90 7.15
CA MET A 466 -9.64 -9.93 7.26
C MET A 466 -10.00 -8.57 6.62
N GLY A 467 -10.54 -8.56 5.40
CA GLY A 467 -10.88 -7.35 4.66
C GLY A 467 -12.16 -6.69 5.17
N ILE A 468 -13.31 -7.31 4.89
CA ILE A 468 -14.64 -6.76 5.26
C ILE A 468 -14.84 -6.72 6.77
N GLY A 469 -14.45 -7.79 7.49
CA GLY A 469 -14.55 -7.85 8.96
C GLY A 469 -13.80 -6.70 9.62
N SER A 470 -12.59 -6.38 9.15
CA SER A 470 -11.80 -5.26 9.66
C SER A 470 -12.45 -3.90 9.37
N LEU A 471 -13.08 -3.72 8.20
CA LEU A 471 -13.85 -2.50 7.89
C LEU A 471 -15.08 -2.39 8.79
N LEU A 472 -15.81 -3.48 9.02
CA LEU A 472 -16.99 -3.52 9.89
C LEU A 472 -16.63 -3.22 11.36
N ILE A 473 -15.49 -3.70 11.86
CA ILE A 473 -14.96 -3.31 13.18
C ILE A 473 -14.80 -1.78 13.26
N GLY A 474 -14.36 -1.14 12.16
CA GLY A 474 -14.30 0.31 12.05
C GLY A 474 -15.65 0.98 12.27
N VAL A 475 -16.72 0.46 11.69
CA VAL A 475 -18.07 0.99 11.91
C VAL A 475 -18.45 0.94 13.40
N VAL A 476 -18.13 -0.18 14.08
CA VAL A 476 -18.38 -0.30 15.53
C VAL A 476 -17.58 0.75 16.30
N PHE A 477 -16.28 0.90 16.04
CA PHE A 477 -15.46 1.91 16.70
C PHE A 477 -15.91 3.34 16.41
N MET A 478 -16.38 3.63 15.20
CA MET A 478 -16.95 4.90 14.81
C MET A 478 -18.14 5.29 15.70
N TYR A 479 -19.11 4.40 15.85
CA TYR A 479 -20.29 4.67 16.68
C TYR A 479 -19.97 4.74 18.18
N LEU A 480 -19.06 3.89 18.68
CA LEU A 480 -18.57 3.96 20.05
C LEU A 480 -17.88 5.30 20.33
N TRP A 481 -17.08 5.79 19.37
CA TRP A 481 -16.41 7.08 19.52
C TRP A 481 -17.37 8.26 19.36
N GLN A 482 -18.35 8.17 18.45
CA GLN A 482 -19.41 9.16 18.31
C GLN A 482 -20.19 9.36 19.63
N TRP A 483 -20.46 8.28 20.34
CA TRP A 483 -21.13 8.36 21.64
C TRP A 483 -20.26 9.07 22.68
N LYS A 484 -18.95 8.85 22.65
CA LYS A 484 -18.01 9.43 23.63
C LYS A 484 -17.54 10.86 23.28
N SER A 485 -17.42 11.19 22.00
CA SER A 485 -16.92 12.47 21.49
C SER A 485 -17.75 12.93 20.28
N PRO A 486 -18.97 13.46 20.51
CA PRO A 486 -19.89 13.83 19.45
C PRO A 486 -19.48 15.06 18.61
N PRO A 487 -18.64 16.02 19.03
CA PRO A 487 -18.39 17.26 18.29
C PRO A 487 -17.93 17.05 16.85
N PHE A 488 -17.01 16.10 16.59
CA PHE A 488 -16.58 15.77 15.25
C PHE A 488 -17.75 15.30 14.37
N PHE A 489 -18.56 14.37 14.88
CA PHE A 489 -19.66 13.77 14.12
C PHE A 489 -20.84 14.74 13.89
N ARG A 490 -20.90 15.85 14.64
CA ARG A 490 -21.83 16.97 14.39
C ARG A 490 -21.28 17.99 13.40
N GLY A 491 -20.02 17.82 12.92
CA GLY A 491 -19.36 18.75 12.03
C GLY A 491 -18.85 20.03 12.72
N GLU A 492 -18.70 20.02 14.07
CA GLU A 492 -18.26 21.20 14.82
C GLU A 492 -16.75 21.43 14.71
N THR A 493 -15.95 20.36 14.52
CA THR A 493 -14.48 20.45 14.47
C THR A 493 -13.91 20.38 13.05
N LEU A 494 -14.59 19.72 12.12
CA LEU A 494 -14.21 19.61 10.73
C LEU A 494 -15.44 19.56 9.83
N HIS A 495 -15.56 20.53 8.93
CA HIS A 495 -16.59 20.66 7.91
C HIS A 495 -16.01 21.35 6.68
N ARG A 496 -16.82 21.53 5.64
CA ARG A 496 -16.35 22.05 4.34
C ARG A 496 -15.54 23.34 4.45
N ASP A 497 -16.00 24.28 5.29
CA ASP A 497 -15.44 25.64 5.41
C ASP A 497 -14.40 25.76 6.53
N THR A 498 -14.08 24.68 7.24
CA THR A 498 -13.03 24.68 8.27
C THR A 498 -11.69 24.99 7.61
N PRO A 499 -10.91 25.98 8.11
CA PRO A 499 -9.57 26.26 7.59
C PRO A 499 -8.67 25.02 7.63
N VAL A 500 -7.74 24.94 6.69
CA VAL A 500 -6.72 23.88 6.73
C VAL A 500 -5.65 24.29 7.73
N LEU A 501 -5.36 23.40 8.69
CA LEU A 501 -4.34 23.62 9.72
C LEU A 501 -2.95 23.30 9.14
N VAL A 502 -2.52 24.09 8.16
CA VAL A 502 -1.15 23.98 7.59
C VAL A 502 -0.26 24.96 8.36
N PRO A 503 0.98 24.59 8.69
CA PRO A 503 1.94 25.54 9.23
C PRO A 503 2.13 26.71 8.25
N GLU A 504 1.94 27.95 8.72
CA GLU A 504 2.32 29.15 7.94
C GLU A 504 3.82 29.11 7.61
N GLU A 505 4.19 29.52 6.38
CA GLU A 505 5.58 29.57 5.89
C GLU A 505 6.51 30.43 6.75
#